data_838301439774787fa5d50a13dced1982
#
_entry.id   838301439774787fa5d50a13dced1982
#
_cell.length_a   1.000
_cell.length_b   1.000
_cell.length_c   1.000
_cell.angle_alpha   90.00
_cell.angle_beta   90.00
_cell.angle_gamma   90.00
#
_symmetry.space_group_name_H-M   'P 1'
#
loop_
_entity.id
_entity.type
_entity.pdbx_description
1 polymer ?
#
loop_
_entity_poly.entity_id
_entity_poly.type
_entity_poly.pdbx_seq_one_letter_code
_entity_poly.pdbx_strand_id
1 'polypeptide(L)'
;MREFWVESEGVRLFAAEDGSGPVVIMLHGGMGNHQAALPLIAPLAARYRVIAPDLRGSGKSWCGAPLSFDQLADDVELLLDHIGVDRAVVGGLSAGSGVALRFALRRAGRTLGLVVVKPVYTGEERGYTEHQKATFAMMDAVASRALAEGVQALRPMYANLPESMRERALAMMEGFDPPSVVATSHFIASGSQPFTSAADLRSLEVPTLLVRGDDPLHPAEVSDLYAATIAHCTAVAASTTDVATAIGAFADRCVRAAGERIDTSAY
;
A
#
# COMPACT_ATOMS: atom_id res chain seq x y z
N MET A 1 -7.93 9.92 16.01
CA MET A 1 -7.39 9.94 14.63
C MET A 1 -7.53 11.35 14.08
N ARG A 2 -6.46 11.94 13.53
CA ARG A 2 -6.40 13.25 12.91
C ARG A 2 -6.32 13.10 11.39
N GLU A 3 -6.99 13.97 10.65
CA GLU A 3 -6.90 14.06 9.19
C GLU A 3 -6.06 15.29 8.80
N PHE A 4 -5.26 15.17 7.74
CA PHE A 4 -4.48 16.28 7.22
C PHE A 4 -4.25 16.15 5.72
N TRP A 5 -3.78 17.25 5.13
CA TRP A 5 -3.46 17.35 3.71
C TRP A 5 -1.99 17.67 3.52
N VAL A 6 -1.39 17.01 2.54
CA VAL A 6 -0.07 17.33 2.02
C VAL A 6 -0.26 18.03 0.70
N GLU A 7 0.21 19.25 0.60
CA GLU A 7 0.06 20.07 -0.61
C GLU A 7 1.45 20.48 -1.13
N SER A 8 1.67 20.27 -2.42
CA SER A 8 2.83 20.70 -3.18
C SER A 8 2.37 21.07 -4.60
N GLU A 9 3.23 21.63 -5.43
CA GLU A 9 2.88 22.09 -6.78
C GLU A 9 2.11 21.02 -7.59
N GLY A 10 0.79 21.21 -7.74
CA GLY A 10 -0.09 20.32 -8.50
C GLY A 10 -0.43 18.98 -7.82
N VAL A 11 -0.03 18.79 -6.57
CA VAL A 11 -0.28 17.56 -5.78
C VAL A 11 -1.03 17.92 -4.51
N ARG A 12 -2.11 17.18 -4.25
CA ARG A 12 -2.87 17.28 -3.01
C ARG A 12 -3.21 15.88 -2.51
N LEU A 13 -2.54 15.47 -1.44
CA LEU A 13 -2.69 14.14 -0.85
C LEU A 13 -3.38 14.25 0.51
N PHE A 14 -4.34 13.39 0.73
CA PHE A 14 -5.00 13.23 2.01
C PHE A 14 -4.33 12.13 2.83
N ALA A 15 -4.23 12.30 4.13
CA ALA A 15 -3.80 11.26 5.05
C ALA A 15 -4.56 11.31 6.37
N ALA A 16 -4.74 10.15 6.97
CA ALA A 16 -5.21 9.97 8.33
C ALA A 16 -4.08 9.47 9.22
N GLU A 17 -3.95 10.01 10.43
CA GLU A 17 -2.93 9.62 11.39
C GLU A 17 -3.49 9.42 12.80
N ASP A 18 -2.79 8.60 13.59
CA ASP A 18 -3.05 8.43 15.02
C ASP A 18 -1.76 8.12 15.78
N GLY A 19 -1.77 8.33 17.09
CA GLY A 19 -0.64 8.05 17.95
C GLY A 19 0.52 9.04 17.84
N SER A 20 1.65 8.66 18.41
CA SER A 20 2.90 9.44 18.43
C SER A 20 4.10 8.51 18.50
N GLY A 21 5.32 9.03 18.27
CA GLY A 21 6.56 8.25 18.27
C GLY A 21 7.09 7.94 16.86
N PRO A 22 7.86 6.87 16.68
CA PRO A 22 8.38 6.49 15.37
C PRO A 22 7.26 6.26 14.36
N VAL A 23 7.51 6.57 13.08
CA VAL A 23 6.46 6.58 12.06
C VAL A 23 6.33 5.22 11.38
N VAL A 24 5.08 4.76 11.26
CA VAL A 24 4.67 3.61 10.43
C VAL A 24 3.64 4.11 9.41
N ILE A 25 3.99 4.04 8.13
CA ILE A 25 3.09 4.36 7.01
C ILE A 25 2.56 3.07 6.41
N MET A 26 1.25 3.01 6.15
CA MET A 26 0.63 1.88 5.45
C MET A 26 -0.21 2.37 4.27
N LEU A 27 0.21 1.94 3.07
CA LEU A 27 -0.44 2.27 1.81
C LEU A 27 -1.54 1.24 1.50
N HIS A 28 -2.70 1.71 1.08
CA HIS A 28 -3.84 0.86 0.75
C HIS A 28 -3.67 0.13 -0.59
N GLY A 29 -4.48 -0.88 -0.85
CA GLY A 29 -4.55 -1.60 -2.11
C GLY A 29 -5.29 -0.82 -3.21
N GLY A 30 -5.26 -1.36 -4.42
CA GLY A 30 -6.01 -0.82 -5.55
C GLY A 30 -7.50 -0.72 -5.25
N MET A 31 -8.18 0.28 -5.78
CA MET A 31 -9.61 0.55 -5.56
C MET A 31 -10.00 0.71 -4.08
N GLY A 32 -9.04 1.20 -3.26
CA GLY A 32 -9.21 1.46 -1.84
C GLY A 32 -8.93 2.91 -1.48
N ASN A 33 -8.86 3.17 -0.18
CA ASN A 33 -8.41 4.41 0.43
C ASN A 33 -7.78 4.11 1.81
N HIS A 34 -7.39 5.14 2.56
CA HIS A 34 -6.80 5.02 3.90
C HIS A 34 -7.56 4.07 4.85
N GLN A 35 -8.91 4.00 4.75
CA GLN A 35 -9.73 3.14 5.61
C GLN A 35 -9.44 1.64 5.41
N ALA A 36 -8.95 1.24 4.23
CA ALA A 36 -8.54 -0.13 3.97
C ALA A 36 -7.17 -0.47 4.60
N ALA A 37 -6.29 0.52 4.78
CA ALA A 37 -4.98 0.35 5.40
C ALA A 37 -5.00 0.45 6.93
N LEU A 38 -5.88 1.28 7.48
CA LEU A 38 -5.96 1.56 8.93
C LEU A 38 -6.06 0.31 9.82
N PRO A 39 -6.88 -0.72 9.51
CA PRO A 39 -6.96 -1.92 10.36
C PRO A 39 -5.62 -2.64 10.56
N LEU A 40 -4.67 -2.45 9.63
CA LEU A 40 -3.35 -3.08 9.70
C LEU A 40 -2.41 -2.36 10.67
N ILE A 41 -2.62 -1.08 10.95
CA ILE A 41 -1.71 -0.25 11.76
C ILE A 41 -2.37 0.47 12.94
N ALA A 42 -3.69 0.63 12.97
CA ALA A 42 -4.38 1.30 14.07
C ALA A 42 -4.06 0.70 15.46
N PRO A 43 -3.92 -0.64 15.61
CA PRO A 43 -3.51 -1.22 16.90
C PRO A 43 -2.12 -0.78 17.37
N LEU A 44 -1.29 -0.22 16.50
CA LEU A 44 0.07 0.24 16.83
C LEU A 44 0.10 1.67 17.37
N ALA A 45 -1.01 2.42 17.33
CA ALA A 45 -1.08 3.84 17.67
C ALA A 45 -0.67 4.17 19.13
N ALA A 46 -0.72 3.18 20.03
CA ALA A 46 -0.23 3.34 21.40
C ALA A 46 1.30 3.56 21.49
N ARG A 47 2.07 3.16 20.47
CA ARG A 47 3.55 3.19 20.47
C ARG A 47 4.18 3.86 19.26
N TYR A 48 3.40 4.07 18.22
CA TYR A 48 3.82 4.57 16.93
C TYR A 48 2.91 5.70 16.45
N ARG A 49 3.48 6.63 15.71
CA ARG A 49 2.69 7.52 14.87
C ARG A 49 2.34 6.74 13.59
N VAL A 50 1.09 6.27 13.50
CA VAL A 50 0.60 5.49 12.37
C VAL A 50 -0.06 6.40 11.35
N ILE A 51 0.27 6.24 10.07
CA ILE A 51 -0.22 7.10 8.99
C ILE A 51 -0.74 6.24 7.84
N ALA A 52 -1.95 6.50 7.42
CA ALA A 52 -2.56 5.90 6.24
C ALA A 52 -2.94 7.01 5.25
N PRO A 53 -2.16 7.24 4.19
CA PRO A 53 -2.53 8.18 3.14
C PRO A 53 -3.52 7.55 2.16
N ASP A 54 -4.32 8.39 1.51
CA ASP A 54 -4.94 8.05 0.23
C ASP A 54 -3.88 8.20 -0.86
N LEU A 55 -3.60 7.15 -1.59
CA LEU A 55 -2.70 7.22 -2.74
C LEU A 55 -3.28 8.17 -3.80
N ARG A 56 -2.40 8.84 -4.55
CA ARG A 56 -2.80 9.68 -5.69
C ARG A 56 -3.81 8.94 -6.57
N GLY A 57 -4.92 9.57 -6.91
CA GLY A 57 -6.00 8.97 -7.67
C GLY A 57 -6.93 8.06 -6.86
N SER A 58 -6.88 8.13 -5.53
CA SER A 58 -7.72 7.32 -4.65
C SER A 58 -8.29 8.16 -3.51
N GLY A 59 -9.43 7.75 -2.98
CA GLY A 59 -10.07 8.39 -1.85
C GLY A 59 -10.26 9.90 -2.06
N LYS A 60 -9.70 10.70 -1.16
CA LYS A 60 -9.71 12.16 -1.23
C LYS A 60 -8.51 12.74 -2.01
N SER A 61 -7.50 11.93 -2.36
CA SER A 61 -6.30 12.35 -3.11
C SER A 61 -6.59 12.38 -4.60
N TRP A 62 -6.83 13.58 -5.14
CA TRP A 62 -7.15 13.75 -6.54
C TRP A 62 -5.95 13.46 -7.47
N CYS A 63 -6.25 13.00 -8.71
CA CYS A 63 -5.26 12.74 -9.75
C CYS A 63 -5.64 13.43 -11.06
N GLY A 64 -4.80 14.34 -11.53
CA GLY A 64 -4.98 15.02 -12.83
C GLY A 64 -4.06 14.51 -13.95
N ALA A 65 -3.27 13.47 -13.75
CA ALA A 65 -2.25 13.00 -14.68
C ALA A 65 -2.16 11.45 -14.68
N PRO A 66 -1.56 10.86 -15.74
CA PRO A 66 -1.21 9.44 -15.73
C PRO A 66 -0.38 9.07 -14.51
N LEU A 67 -0.67 7.91 -13.92
CA LEU A 67 0.04 7.42 -12.74
C LEU A 67 1.29 6.64 -13.13
N SER A 68 2.32 6.71 -12.28
CA SER A 68 3.49 5.83 -12.33
C SER A 68 3.93 5.44 -10.93
N PHE A 69 4.67 4.32 -10.79
CA PHE A 69 5.26 3.92 -9.51
C PHE A 69 6.26 4.95 -8.99
N ASP A 70 6.97 5.66 -9.88
CA ASP A 70 7.91 6.72 -9.48
C ASP A 70 7.19 7.89 -8.83
N GLN A 71 6.09 8.37 -9.44
CA GLN A 71 5.28 9.44 -8.86
C GLN A 71 4.66 9.04 -7.53
N LEU A 72 4.12 7.82 -7.44
CA LEU A 72 3.54 7.31 -6.19
C LEU A 72 4.59 7.14 -5.08
N ALA A 73 5.83 6.78 -5.43
CA ALA A 73 6.95 6.74 -4.49
C ALA A 73 7.40 8.15 -4.06
N ASP A 74 7.42 9.11 -4.99
CA ASP A 74 7.72 10.52 -4.69
C ASP A 74 6.64 11.13 -3.77
N ASP A 75 5.38 10.69 -3.86
CA ASP A 75 4.31 11.09 -2.94
C ASP A 75 4.57 10.61 -1.51
N VAL A 76 5.16 9.42 -1.32
CA VAL A 76 5.58 8.93 0.00
C VAL A 76 6.72 9.80 0.56
N GLU A 77 7.68 10.20 -0.29
CA GLU A 77 8.75 11.13 0.11
C GLU A 77 8.16 12.48 0.52
N LEU A 78 7.27 13.04 -0.29
CA LEU A 78 6.58 14.30 0.00
C LEU A 78 5.82 14.25 1.33
N LEU A 79 5.15 13.12 1.62
CA LEU A 79 4.48 12.90 2.90
C LEU A 79 5.48 12.93 4.07
N LEU A 80 6.62 12.24 3.97
CA LEU A 80 7.67 12.24 5.00
C LEU A 80 8.22 13.64 5.24
N ASP A 81 8.48 14.41 4.17
CA ASP A 81 8.99 15.78 4.24
C ASP A 81 7.97 16.71 4.92
N HIS A 82 6.70 16.59 4.54
CA HIS A 82 5.62 17.40 5.13
C HIS A 82 5.48 17.18 6.64
N ILE A 83 5.63 15.92 7.10
CA ILE A 83 5.52 15.60 8.53
C ILE A 83 6.83 15.78 9.30
N GLY A 84 7.93 16.18 8.61
CA GLY A 84 9.23 16.45 9.21
C GLY A 84 9.94 15.18 9.71
N VAL A 85 9.80 14.05 9.00
CA VAL A 85 10.36 12.75 9.40
C VAL A 85 11.37 12.26 8.35
N ASP A 86 12.59 11.98 8.80
CA ASP A 86 13.64 11.52 7.90
C ASP A 86 13.43 10.08 7.43
N ARG A 87 13.00 9.19 8.33
CA ARG A 87 12.86 7.77 8.06
C ARG A 87 11.59 7.19 8.69
N ALA A 88 11.00 6.19 8.04
CA ALA A 88 9.82 5.48 8.54
C ALA A 88 9.86 3.99 8.20
N VAL A 89 9.05 3.20 8.91
CA VAL A 89 8.62 1.90 8.41
C VAL A 89 7.52 2.16 7.38
N VAL A 90 7.75 1.73 6.14
CA VAL A 90 6.81 1.95 5.03
C VAL A 90 6.26 0.63 4.56
N GLY A 91 4.95 0.50 4.52
CA GLY A 91 4.29 -0.71 4.09
C GLY A 91 3.15 -0.46 3.12
N GLY A 92 2.71 -1.54 2.49
CA GLY A 92 1.57 -1.49 1.58
C GLY A 92 0.87 -2.83 1.41
N LEU A 93 -0.42 -2.74 1.11
CA LEU A 93 -1.29 -3.86 0.81
C LEU A 93 -1.50 -3.96 -0.70
N SER A 94 -1.34 -5.14 -1.31
CA SER A 94 -1.65 -5.38 -2.72
C SER A 94 -0.95 -4.35 -3.64
N ALA A 95 -1.69 -3.52 -4.38
CA ALA A 95 -1.13 -2.45 -5.21
C ALA A 95 -0.23 -1.49 -4.40
N GLY A 96 -0.63 -1.12 -3.17
CA GLY A 96 0.18 -0.30 -2.29
C GLY A 96 1.52 -0.94 -1.89
N SER A 97 1.61 -2.28 -1.90
CA SER A 97 2.88 -2.98 -1.64
C SER A 97 3.92 -2.69 -2.74
N GLY A 98 3.47 -2.53 -3.98
CA GLY A 98 4.34 -2.11 -5.09
C GLY A 98 4.87 -0.69 -4.93
N VAL A 99 4.02 0.22 -4.45
CA VAL A 99 4.42 1.61 -4.16
C VAL A 99 5.46 1.64 -3.02
N ALA A 100 5.18 0.93 -1.92
CA ALA A 100 6.11 0.83 -0.79
C ALA A 100 7.47 0.21 -1.21
N LEU A 101 7.42 -0.83 -2.04
CA LEU A 101 8.63 -1.45 -2.61
C LEU A 101 9.40 -0.48 -3.50
N ARG A 102 8.71 0.24 -4.42
CA ARG A 102 9.36 1.23 -5.28
C ARG A 102 10.00 2.35 -4.48
N PHE A 103 9.33 2.81 -3.43
CA PHE A 103 9.89 3.78 -2.50
C PHE A 103 11.16 3.25 -1.82
N ALA A 104 11.12 2.03 -1.27
CA ALA A 104 12.28 1.43 -0.59
C ALA A 104 13.48 1.22 -1.55
N LEU A 105 13.24 0.82 -2.80
CA LEU A 105 14.28 0.69 -3.82
C LEU A 105 14.93 2.04 -4.17
N ARG A 106 14.14 3.12 -4.24
CA ARG A 106 14.65 4.46 -4.61
C ARG A 106 15.17 5.25 -3.41
N ARG A 107 14.67 4.98 -2.22
CA ARG A 107 14.91 5.75 -1.00
C ARG A 107 15.25 4.85 0.20
N ALA A 108 16.18 3.91 0.01
CA ALA A 108 16.59 3.00 1.07
C ALA A 108 17.01 3.74 2.36
N GLY A 109 17.69 4.88 2.24
CA GLY A 109 18.10 5.72 3.38
C GLY A 109 16.93 6.35 4.15
N ARG A 110 15.72 6.41 3.56
CA ARG A 110 14.49 6.92 4.18
C ARG A 110 13.57 5.80 4.70
N THR A 111 13.97 4.53 4.52
CA THR A 111 13.16 3.36 4.88
C THR A 111 13.80 2.60 6.03
N LEU A 112 13.20 2.63 7.22
CA LEU A 112 13.63 1.83 8.38
C LEU A 112 13.32 0.34 8.19
N GLY A 113 12.23 0.04 7.51
CA GLY A 113 11.79 -1.30 7.20
C GLY A 113 10.66 -1.26 6.17
N LEU A 114 10.59 -2.29 5.34
CA LEU A 114 9.56 -2.46 4.32
C LEU A 114 8.54 -3.51 4.77
N VAL A 115 7.25 -3.20 4.68
CA VAL A 115 6.17 -4.17 4.92
C VAL A 115 5.41 -4.41 3.61
N VAL A 116 5.46 -5.65 3.13
CA VAL A 116 4.79 -6.10 1.89
C VAL A 116 3.65 -7.03 2.28
N VAL A 117 2.41 -6.59 2.08
CA VAL A 117 1.22 -7.39 2.40
C VAL A 117 0.56 -7.82 1.10
N LYS A 118 0.49 -9.15 0.89
CA LYS A 118 -0.15 -9.75 -0.29
C LYS A 118 0.33 -9.12 -1.61
N PRO A 119 1.60 -9.28 -2.01
CA PRO A 119 2.13 -8.68 -3.24
C PRO A 119 1.46 -9.25 -4.48
N VAL A 120 1.37 -8.41 -5.54
CA VAL A 120 0.82 -8.78 -6.85
C VAL A 120 1.84 -8.69 -7.98
N TYR A 121 2.99 -8.06 -7.75
CA TYR A 121 3.96 -7.69 -8.78
C TYR A 121 5.12 -8.68 -8.87
N THR A 122 5.49 -9.06 -10.08
CA THR A 122 6.60 -10.00 -10.35
C THR A 122 7.77 -9.39 -11.11
N GLY A 123 7.68 -8.09 -11.43
CA GLY A 123 8.62 -7.34 -12.26
C GLY A 123 8.27 -7.34 -13.73
N GLU A 124 8.84 -6.37 -14.48
CA GLU A 124 8.56 -6.17 -15.92
C GLU A 124 8.89 -7.42 -16.76
N GLU A 125 9.97 -8.13 -16.42
CA GLU A 125 10.39 -9.35 -17.14
C GLU A 125 9.36 -10.48 -17.08
N ARG A 126 8.56 -10.56 -16.02
CA ARG A 126 7.54 -11.61 -15.83
C ARG A 126 6.13 -11.09 -16.07
N GLY A 127 5.84 -9.86 -15.62
CA GLY A 127 4.51 -9.26 -15.68
C GLY A 127 3.49 -9.99 -14.79
N TYR A 128 2.24 -9.68 -14.99
CA TYR A 128 1.12 -10.34 -14.30
C TYR A 128 0.86 -11.74 -14.84
N THR A 129 0.33 -12.62 -13.99
CA THR A 129 -0.27 -13.90 -14.42
C THR A 129 -1.47 -13.64 -15.33
N GLU A 130 -1.88 -14.62 -16.13
CA GLU A 130 -3.06 -14.49 -17.00
C GLU A 130 -4.34 -14.20 -16.20
N HIS A 131 -4.47 -14.82 -15.01
CA HIS A 131 -5.60 -14.55 -14.12
C HIS A 131 -5.62 -13.09 -13.62
N GLN A 132 -4.46 -12.56 -13.21
CA GLN A 132 -4.34 -11.16 -12.78
C GLN A 132 -4.66 -10.21 -13.93
N LYS A 133 -4.12 -10.44 -15.14
CA LYS A 133 -4.42 -9.64 -16.34
C LYS A 133 -5.91 -9.58 -16.63
N ALA A 134 -6.58 -10.75 -16.64
CA ALA A 134 -8.02 -10.83 -16.88
C ALA A 134 -8.82 -10.10 -15.81
N THR A 135 -8.44 -10.27 -14.53
CA THR A 135 -9.11 -9.61 -13.40
C THR A 135 -8.94 -8.09 -13.45
N PHE A 136 -7.72 -7.60 -13.68
CA PHE A 136 -7.46 -6.16 -13.75
C PHE A 136 -8.13 -5.50 -14.98
N ALA A 137 -8.14 -6.18 -16.13
CA ALA A 137 -8.88 -5.70 -17.30
C ALA A 137 -10.39 -5.62 -17.04
N MET A 138 -10.97 -6.60 -16.36
CA MET A 138 -12.37 -6.57 -15.94
C MET A 138 -12.64 -5.41 -14.96
N MET A 139 -11.76 -5.21 -13.98
CA MET A 139 -11.87 -4.10 -13.04
C MET A 139 -11.82 -2.74 -13.75
N ASP A 140 -10.90 -2.58 -14.71
CA ASP A 140 -10.77 -1.34 -15.50
C ASP A 140 -12.01 -1.09 -16.38
N ALA A 141 -12.56 -2.14 -17.00
CA ALA A 141 -13.81 -2.02 -17.77
C ALA A 141 -15.00 -1.60 -16.89
N VAL A 142 -15.11 -2.13 -15.67
CA VAL A 142 -16.16 -1.72 -14.72
C VAL A 142 -15.90 -0.30 -14.23
N ALA A 143 -14.66 0.04 -13.89
CA ALA A 143 -14.28 1.37 -13.40
C ALA A 143 -14.55 2.45 -14.45
N SER A 144 -14.26 2.18 -15.72
CA SER A 144 -14.51 3.11 -16.84
C SER A 144 -15.96 3.54 -16.95
N ARG A 145 -16.91 2.69 -16.54
CA ARG A 145 -18.34 3.03 -16.53
C ARG A 145 -18.67 4.12 -15.50
N ALA A 146 -17.83 4.27 -14.45
CA ALA A 146 -18.08 5.26 -13.43
C ALA A 146 -18.07 6.70 -13.94
N LEU A 147 -17.43 6.99 -15.07
CA LEU A 147 -17.46 8.31 -15.71
C LEU A 147 -18.87 8.70 -16.18
N ALA A 148 -19.65 7.73 -16.66
CA ALA A 148 -21.00 7.97 -17.19
C ALA A 148 -22.10 7.67 -16.16
N GLU A 149 -21.90 6.67 -15.32
CA GLU A 149 -22.92 6.11 -14.41
C GLU A 149 -22.67 6.50 -12.93
N GLY A 150 -21.56 7.20 -12.64
CA GLY A 150 -21.12 7.49 -11.28
C GLY A 150 -20.53 6.26 -10.57
N VAL A 151 -20.08 6.44 -9.33
CA VAL A 151 -19.39 5.40 -8.54
C VAL A 151 -20.24 4.16 -8.29
N GLN A 152 -21.57 4.25 -8.40
CA GLN A 152 -22.46 3.10 -8.24
C GLN A 152 -22.20 1.99 -9.27
N ALA A 153 -21.59 2.31 -10.42
CA ALA A 153 -21.11 1.33 -11.40
C ALA A 153 -20.11 0.32 -10.83
N LEU A 154 -19.42 0.67 -9.74
CA LEU A 154 -18.40 -0.17 -9.09
C LEU A 154 -19.00 -1.26 -8.18
N ARG A 155 -20.28 -1.17 -7.79
CA ARG A 155 -20.90 -2.12 -6.85
C ARG A 155 -20.69 -3.60 -7.19
N PRO A 156 -20.72 -4.03 -8.47
CA PRO A 156 -20.48 -5.42 -8.82
C PRO A 156 -19.10 -5.94 -8.40
N MET A 157 -18.09 -5.09 -8.30
CA MET A 157 -16.73 -5.48 -7.88
C MET A 157 -16.69 -6.00 -6.44
N TYR A 158 -17.63 -5.57 -5.60
CA TYR A 158 -17.69 -5.93 -4.18
C TYR A 158 -18.74 -7.00 -3.88
N ALA A 159 -19.46 -7.50 -4.89
CA ALA A 159 -20.60 -8.41 -4.71
C ALA A 159 -20.23 -9.72 -4.00
N ASN A 160 -19.02 -10.24 -4.26
CA ASN A 160 -18.54 -11.52 -3.72
C ASN A 160 -17.79 -11.40 -2.40
N LEU A 161 -17.67 -10.19 -1.84
CA LEU A 161 -17.06 -10.01 -0.52
C LEU A 161 -18.01 -10.54 0.59
N PRO A 162 -17.44 -11.05 1.71
CA PRO A 162 -18.22 -11.30 2.92
C PRO A 162 -19.00 -10.05 3.35
N GLU A 163 -20.20 -10.23 3.91
CA GLU A 163 -21.16 -9.14 4.16
C GLU A 163 -20.55 -7.93 4.90
N SER A 164 -19.83 -8.18 6.00
CA SER A 164 -19.20 -7.12 6.80
C SER A 164 -18.09 -6.37 6.05
N MET A 165 -17.40 -7.03 5.12
CA MET A 165 -16.40 -6.40 4.26
C MET A 165 -17.06 -5.64 3.12
N ARG A 166 -18.15 -6.20 2.55
CA ARG A 166 -18.91 -5.59 1.46
C ARG A 166 -19.53 -4.27 1.89
N GLU A 167 -20.16 -4.21 3.07
CA GLU A 167 -20.75 -2.98 3.61
C GLU A 167 -19.70 -1.87 3.74
N ARG A 168 -18.52 -2.17 4.30
CA ARG A 168 -17.41 -1.21 4.42
C ARG A 168 -16.89 -0.77 3.05
N ALA A 169 -16.73 -1.71 2.12
CA ALA A 169 -16.26 -1.40 0.77
C ALA A 169 -17.26 -0.51 0.01
N LEU A 170 -18.57 -0.76 0.14
CA LEU A 170 -19.60 0.07 -0.47
C LEU A 170 -19.66 1.47 0.15
N ALA A 171 -19.54 1.59 1.48
CA ALA A 171 -19.47 2.88 2.14
C ALA A 171 -18.22 3.68 1.72
N MET A 172 -17.09 3.02 1.60
CA MET A 172 -15.86 3.62 1.10
C MET A 172 -16.00 4.11 -0.35
N MET A 173 -16.63 3.31 -1.21
CA MET A 173 -16.86 3.59 -2.63
C MET A 173 -17.67 4.88 -2.85
N GLU A 174 -18.60 5.20 -1.96
CA GLU A 174 -19.46 6.41 -2.09
C GLU A 174 -18.62 7.71 -2.07
N GLY A 175 -17.43 7.68 -1.49
CA GLY A 175 -16.50 8.81 -1.45
C GLY A 175 -15.51 8.86 -2.61
N PHE A 176 -15.61 7.97 -3.60
CA PHE A 176 -14.67 7.94 -4.73
C PHE A 176 -14.99 9.02 -5.78
N ASP A 177 -13.93 9.59 -6.36
CA ASP A 177 -14.00 10.46 -7.52
C ASP A 177 -13.91 9.62 -8.80
N PRO A 178 -14.93 9.62 -9.69
CA PRO A 178 -14.93 8.76 -10.88
C PRO A 178 -13.70 8.90 -11.78
N PRO A 179 -13.21 10.12 -12.15
CA PRO A 179 -11.97 10.27 -12.91
C PRO A 179 -10.75 9.63 -12.24
N SER A 180 -10.61 9.80 -10.93
CA SER A 180 -9.49 9.23 -10.17
C SER A 180 -9.56 7.71 -10.12
N VAL A 181 -10.74 7.14 -9.94
CA VAL A 181 -10.96 5.69 -9.99
C VAL A 181 -10.54 5.11 -11.34
N VAL A 182 -10.94 5.75 -12.44
CA VAL A 182 -10.56 5.31 -13.79
C VAL A 182 -9.05 5.41 -13.99
N ALA A 183 -8.42 6.51 -13.60
CA ALA A 183 -6.96 6.66 -13.70
C ALA A 183 -6.22 5.56 -12.93
N THR A 184 -6.68 5.23 -11.71
CA THR A 184 -6.08 4.19 -10.87
C THR A 184 -6.30 2.79 -11.44
N SER A 185 -7.52 2.46 -11.89
CA SER A 185 -7.81 1.14 -12.47
C SER A 185 -7.04 0.93 -13.78
N HIS A 186 -6.97 1.97 -14.63
CA HIS A 186 -6.21 1.94 -15.87
C HIS A 186 -4.71 1.73 -15.61
N PHE A 187 -4.14 2.42 -14.59
CA PHE A 187 -2.75 2.23 -14.19
C PHE A 187 -2.49 0.78 -13.74
N ILE A 188 -3.35 0.19 -12.92
CA ILE A 188 -3.21 -1.20 -12.47
C ILE A 188 -3.32 -2.15 -13.68
N ALA A 189 -4.30 -1.95 -14.56
CA ALA A 189 -4.53 -2.79 -15.73
C ALA A 189 -3.45 -2.64 -16.83
N SER A 190 -2.69 -1.53 -16.84
CA SER A 190 -1.63 -1.28 -17.82
C SER A 190 -0.49 -2.31 -17.78
N GLY A 191 -0.38 -3.09 -16.71
CA GLY A 191 0.72 -4.03 -16.52
C GLY A 191 1.99 -3.40 -15.97
N SER A 192 1.98 -2.11 -15.61
CA SER A 192 3.11 -1.43 -14.99
C SER A 192 3.58 -2.17 -13.73
N GLN A 193 4.91 -2.23 -13.54
CA GLN A 193 5.53 -2.94 -12.43
C GLN A 193 6.44 -1.99 -11.63
N PRO A 194 6.59 -2.21 -10.30
CA PRO A 194 7.43 -1.34 -9.44
C PRO A 194 8.93 -1.61 -9.58
N PHE A 195 9.32 -2.67 -10.26
CA PHE A 195 10.71 -3.07 -10.51
C PHE A 195 10.81 -3.84 -11.82
N THR A 196 12.02 -3.97 -12.38
CA THR A 196 12.23 -4.63 -13.67
C THR A 196 12.40 -6.14 -13.50
N SER A 197 13.27 -6.57 -12.60
CA SER A 197 13.65 -7.98 -12.47
C SER A 197 13.90 -8.40 -11.02
N ALA A 198 14.13 -9.70 -10.83
CA ALA A 198 14.56 -10.23 -9.53
C ALA A 198 15.90 -9.64 -9.04
N ALA A 199 16.72 -9.05 -9.93
CA ALA A 199 17.96 -8.38 -9.53
C ALA A 199 17.67 -7.14 -8.67
N ASP A 200 16.60 -6.40 -8.98
CA ASP A 200 16.17 -5.23 -8.18
C ASP A 200 15.77 -5.66 -6.77
N LEU A 201 15.03 -6.78 -6.63
CA LEU A 201 14.68 -7.32 -5.32
C LEU A 201 15.91 -7.77 -4.52
N ARG A 202 16.95 -8.33 -5.20
CA ARG A 202 18.22 -8.70 -4.55
C ARG A 202 19.01 -7.50 -4.05
N SER A 203 18.86 -6.34 -4.71
CA SER A 203 19.56 -5.11 -4.29
C SER A 203 18.94 -4.45 -3.05
N LEU A 204 17.79 -4.94 -2.60
CA LEU A 204 17.09 -4.36 -1.45
C LEU A 204 17.77 -4.79 -0.14
N GLU A 205 18.46 -3.86 0.51
CA GLU A 205 19.15 -4.06 1.79
C GLU A 205 18.24 -3.77 3.02
N VAL A 206 17.07 -3.18 2.77
CA VAL A 206 16.13 -2.79 3.83
C VAL A 206 15.49 -4.04 4.44
N PRO A 207 15.44 -4.18 5.79
CA PRO A 207 14.67 -5.25 6.42
C PRO A 207 13.24 -5.31 5.89
N THR A 208 12.77 -6.50 5.55
CA THR A 208 11.46 -6.68 4.91
C THR A 208 10.60 -7.68 5.67
N LEU A 209 9.36 -7.28 5.99
CA LEU A 209 8.30 -8.18 6.43
C LEU A 209 7.39 -8.47 5.24
N LEU A 210 7.25 -9.75 4.90
CA LEU A 210 6.35 -10.24 3.88
C LEU A 210 5.16 -10.97 4.51
N VAL A 211 3.97 -10.42 4.36
CA VAL A 211 2.71 -11.13 4.65
C VAL A 211 2.23 -11.77 3.34
N ARG A 212 2.27 -13.10 3.30
CA ARG A 212 2.06 -13.87 2.08
C ARG A 212 0.62 -13.76 1.55
N GLY A 213 0.49 -13.74 0.23
CA GLY A 213 -0.78 -13.98 -0.47
C GLY A 213 -0.98 -15.48 -0.69
N ASP A 214 -2.25 -15.89 -0.82
CA ASP A 214 -2.68 -17.27 -1.07
C ASP A 214 -4.01 -17.35 -1.84
N ASP A 215 -4.38 -16.26 -2.49
CA ASP A 215 -5.59 -16.17 -3.31
C ASP A 215 -5.23 -15.93 -4.80
N PRO A 216 -6.18 -16.13 -5.74
CA PRO A 216 -5.89 -16.03 -7.18
C PRO A 216 -5.36 -14.66 -7.64
N LEU A 217 -5.68 -13.56 -6.92
CA LEU A 217 -5.17 -12.23 -7.23
C LEU A 217 -3.78 -12.00 -6.61
N HIS A 218 -3.51 -12.64 -5.48
CA HIS A 218 -2.25 -12.58 -4.73
C HIS A 218 -1.63 -13.99 -4.63
N PRO A 219 -1.21 -14.57 -5.76
CA PRO A 219 -0.80 -15.97 -5.78
C PRO A 219 0.47 -16.24 -4.98
N ALA A 220 0.56 -17.43 -4.38
CA ALA A 220 1.64 -17.79 -3.48
C ALA A 220 3.03 -17.68 -4.13
N GLU A 221 3.12 -17.96 -5.43
CA GLU A 221 4.38 -17.86 -6.21
C GLU A 221 4.95 -16.43 -6.27
N VAL A 222 4.12 -15.40 -6.19
CA VAL A 222 4.59 -14.01 -6.06
C VAL A 222 5.27 -13.82 -4.71
N SER A 223 4.66 -14.31 -3.64
CA SER A 223 5.24 -14.27 -2.30
C SER A 223 6.52 -15.11 -2.21
N ASP A 224 6.57 -16.25 -2.90
CA ASP A 224 7.77 -17.11 -2.97
C ASP A 224 8.93 -16.39 -3.66
N LEU A 225 8.65 -15.65 -4.74
CA LEU A 225 9.65 -14.83 -5.42
C LEU A 225 10.30 -13.83 -4.45
N TYR A 226 9.50 -13.09 -3.67
CA TYR A 226 9.99 -12.10 -2.72
C TYR A 226 10.79 -12.77 -1.60
N ALA A 227 10.24 -13.82 -0.99
CA ALA A 227 10.90 -14.55 0.11
C ALA A 227 12.23 -15.17 -0.29
N ALA A 228 12.33 -15.69 -1.52
CA ALA A 228 13.55 -16.31 -2.03
C ALA A 228 14.60 -15.30 -2.51
N THR A 229 14.19 -14.04 -2.78
CA THR A 229 15.05 -13.08 -3.48
C THR A 229 15.54 -11.97 -2.56
N ILE A 230 14.71 -11.47 -1.63
CA ILE A 230 15.07 -10.39 -0.72
C ILE A 230 15.87 -10.95 0.45
N ALA A 231 17.13 -10.53 0.60
CA ALA A 231 18.07 -11.09 1.57
C ALA A 231 17.61 -11.00 3.04
N HIS A 232 16.98 -9.88 3.41
CA HIS A 232 16.52 -9.60 4.78
C HIS A 232 15.00 -9.71 4.92
N CYS A 233 14.41 -10.75 4.29
CA CYS A 233 12.97 -10.99 4.29
C CYS A 233 12.56 -11.96 5.41
N THR A 234 11.57 -11.54 6.21
CA THR A 234 10.84 -12.42 7.13
C THR A 234 9.42 -12.61 6.58
N ALA A 235 9.08 -13.84 6.20
CA ALA A 235 7.78 -14.17 5.63
C ALA A 235 6.85 -14.78 6.69
N VAL A 236 5.59 -14.33 6.71
CA VAL A 236 4.51 -14.86 7.57
C VAL A 236 3.26 -15.16 6.74
N ALA A 237 2.48 -16.15 7.16
CA ALA A 237 1.21 -16.47 6.48
C ALA A 237 0.07 -15.58 7.00
N ALA A 238 -0.71 -15.00 6.09
CA ALA A 238 -1.84 -14.14 6.45
C ALA A 238 -2.95 -14.92 7.19
N SER A 239 -3.13 -16.21 6.89
CA SER A 239 -4.18 -17.06 7.46
C SER A 239 -3.96 -17.44 8.92
N THR A 240 -2.71 -17.37 9.40
CA THR A 240 -2.32 -17.82 10.75
C THR A 240 -1.73 -16.72 11.63
N THR A 241 -1.61 -15.52 11.12
CA THR A 241 -0.93 -14.41 11.78
C THR A 241 -1.87 -13.22 11.91
N ASP A 242 -1.97 -12.65 13.11
CA ASP A 242 -2.48 -11.29 13.25
C ASP A 242 -1.49 -10.32 12.59
N VAL A 243 -1.88 -9.80 11.46
CA VAL A 243 -1.03 -8.95 10.61
C VAL A 243 -0.58 -7.69 11.35
N ALA A 244 -1.45 -7.06 12.12
CA ALA A 244 -1.09 -5.86 12.88
C ALA A 244 -0.03 -6.18 13.94
N THR A 245 -0.17 -7.28 14.66
CA THR A 245 0.83 -7.76 15.64
C THR A 245 2.17 -8.06 14.96
N ALA A 246 2.17 -8.70 13.78
CA ALA A 246 3.39 -8.97 13.03
C ALA A 246 4.09 -7.69 12.57
N ILE A 247 3.33 -6.70 12.09
CA ILE A 247 3.85 -5.37 11.70
C ILE A 247 4.45 -4.67 12.92
N GLY A 248 3.78 -4.70 14.08
CA GLY A 248 4.27 -4.11 15.32
C GLY A 248 5.60 -4.71 15.77
N ALA A 249 5.68 -6.03 15.84
CA ALA A 249 6.91 -6.73 16.22
C ALA A 249 8.07 -6.47 15.21
N PHE A 250 7.75 -6.34 13.93
CA PHE A 250 8.73 -5.99 12.90
C PHE A 250 9.20 -4.53 13.06
N ALA A 251 8.28 -3.58 13.22
CA ALA A 251 8.60 -2.18 13.43
C ALA A 251 9.50 -1.99 14.67
N ASP A 252 9.20 -2.70 15.79
CA ASP A 252 10.04 -2.68 17.00
C ASP A 252 11.49 -3.05 16.71
N ARG A 253 11.73 -4.07 15.89
CA ARG A 253 13.09 -4.48 15.50
C ARG A 253 13.79 -3.43 14.66
N CYS A 254 13.10 -2.87 13.66
CA CYS A 254 13.67 -1.87 12.76
C CYS A 254 14.04 -0.57 13.48
N VAL A 255 13.14 -0.08 14.33
CA VAL A 255 13.31 1.16 15.10
C VAL A 255 14.46 1.02 16.11
N ARG A 256 14.52 -0.10 16.85
CA ARG A 256 15.62 -0.36 17.79
C ARG A 256 16.98 -0.49 17.09
N ALA A 257 17.02 -1.18 15.93
CA ALA A 257 18.26 -1.31 15.15
C ALA A 257 18.77 0.04 14.63
N ALA A 258 17.87 0.99 14.38
CA ALA A 258 18.19 2.36 13.98
C ALA A 258 18.60 3.28 15.14
N GLY A 259 18.54 2.81 16.41
CA GLY A 259 18.84 3.60 17.60
C GLY A 259 17.72 4.58 17.99
N GLU A 260 16.55 4.46 17.42
CA GLU A 260 15.39 5.28 17.77
C GLU A 260 14.69 4.74 19.02
N ARG A 261 14.06 5.64 19.79
CA ARG A 261 13.36 5.26 21.03
C ARG A 261 11.86 5.04 20.76
N ILE A 262 11.34 3.94 21.29
CA ILE A 262 9.90 3.68 21.37
C ILE A 262 9.46 4.12 22.77
N ASP A 263 8.51 5.02 22.88
CA ASP A 263 7.93 5.37 24.16
C ASP A 263 7.08 4.21 24.66
N THR A 264 7.51 3.59 25.77
CA THR A 264 6.83 2.48 26.41
C THR A 264 6.05 2.90 27.65
N SER A 265 5.93 4.20 27.92
CA SER A 265 5.30 4.73 29.15
C SER A 265 3.76 4.63 29.16
N ALA A 266 3.14 4.13 28.10
CA ALA A 266 1.69 4.02 27.96
C ALA A 266 1.11 2.64 28.37
N TYR A 267 1.84 1.85 29.22
CA TYR A 267 1.35 0.60 29.82
C TYR A 267 1.06 0.74 31.30
#